data_42ff44a5ae67b2dd7a68049021c74903
#
_entry.id   42ff44a5ae67b2dd7a68049021c74903
#
_cell.length_a   1.000
_cell.length_b   1.000
_cell.length_c   1.000
_cell.angle_alpha   90.00
_cell.angle_beta   90.00
_cell.angle_gamma   90.00
#
_symmetry.space_group_name_H-M   'P 1'
#
loop_
_entity.id
_entity.type
_entity.pdbx_description
1 polymer ?
#
loop_
_entity_poly.entity_id
_entity_poly.type
_entity_poly.pdbx_seq_one_letter_code
_entity_poly.pdbx_strand_id
1 'polypeptide(L)'
;MNNNNLLISAPSMPVLPIHRFIASDIDEHAQNMAGWQVRYDQLTPGRFEGELIEFRADWMQLVRDRSNQAMTKSGVAWKGAITFSIPLSAHGPVFCSGHPIHEPSMLVAHGDNLPELSTPQHLDLLGVAIDERTLEQVLERQGSHFRITDLPKCYRLGNSTVRTELAMLFEELTSSDQAHDVLLGYDSIRRGIRDVVMLHVLELVAPDHAPPLNPTARKRMVDRARE
;
A
#
# COMPACT_ATOMS: atom_id res chain seq x y z
N MET A 1 -56.61 -12.14 3.92
CA MET A 1 -55.76 -12.38 2.73
C MET A 1 -54.47 -11.66 2.94
N ASN A 2 -53.47 -12.35 3.50
CA ASN A 2 -52.15 -11.78 3.78
C ASN A 2 -51.20 -12.13 2.63
N ASN A 3 -50.85 -11.15 1.82
CA ASN A 3 -49.77 -11.27 0.84
C ASN A 3 -48.40 -11.00 1.55
N ASN A 4 -47.76 -12.06 1.96
CA ASN A 4 -46.34 -12.02 2.34
C ASN A 4 -45.51 -11.95 1.04
N ASN A 5 -45.13 -10.77 0.61
CA ASN A 5 -44.07 -10.58 -0.37
C ASN A 5 -42.72 -10.84 0.32
N LEU A 6 -42.25 -12.08 0.21
CA LEU A 6 -40.86 -12.44 0.47
C LEU A 6 -40.01 -11.81 -0.64
N LEU A 7 -39.40 -10.63 -0.33
CA LEU A 7 -38.30 -10.08 -1.11
C LEU A 7 -37.13 -11.04 -0.94
N ILE A 8 -36.96 -11.93 -1.91
CA ILE A 8 -35.75 -12.73 -2.05
C ILE A 8 -34.66 -11.73 -2.43
N SER A 9 -33.85 -11.35 -1.44
CA SER A 9 -32.60 -10.59 -1.66
C SER A 9 -31.75 -11.40 -2.62
N ALA A 10 -31.40 -10.83 -3.77
CA ALA A 10 -30.43 -11.44 -4.68
C ALA A 10 -29.16 -11.77 -3.94
N PRO A 11 -28.55 -12.96 -4.14
CA PRO A 11 -27.28 -13.28 -3.51
C PRO A 11 -26.26 -12.23 -3.95
N SER A 12 -25.70 -11.51 -2.99
CA SER A 12 -24.58 -10.62 -3.25
C SER A 12 -23.46 -11.49 -3.84
N MET A 13 -23.06 -11.19 -5.07
CA MET A 13 -21.88 -11.83 -5.67
C MET A 13 -20.72 -11.72 -4.68
N PRO A 14 -19.99 -12.80 -4.40
CA PRO A 14 -18.83 -12.73 -3.53
C PRO A 14 -17.87 -11.70 -4.13
N VAL A 15 -17.58 -10.65 -3.39
CA VAL A 15 -16.54 -9.69 -3.78
C VAL A 15 -15.25 -10.50 -3.79
N LEU A 16 -14.67 -10.70 -4.98
CA LEU A 16 -13.38 -11.37 -5.11
C LEU A 16 -12.37 -10.62 -4.23
N PRO A 17 -11.63 -11.30 -3.37
CA PRO A 17 -10.68 -10.65 -2.46
C PRO A 17 -9.50 -10.02 -3.21
N ILE A 18 -9.27 -10.42 -4.45
CA ILE A 18 -8.27 -9.83 -5.36
C ILE A 18 -8.99 -9.08 -6.47
N HIS A 19 -8.58 -7.83 -6.64
CA HIS A 19 -8.98 -6.98 -7.75
C HIS A 19 -7.76 -6.65 -8.60
N ARG A 20 -7.82 -6.94 -9.91
CA ARG A 20 -6.75 -6.61 -10.87
C ARG A 20 -7.30 -5.61 -11.88
N PHE A 21 -6.54 -4.56 -12.09
CA PHE A 21 -6.89 -3.49 -13.01
C PHE A 21 -5.69 -3.11 -13.88
N ILE A 22 -5.91 -3.00 -15.18
CA ILE A 22 -4.91 -2.54 -16.15
C ILE A 22 -5.40 -1.21 -16.71
N ALA A 23 -4.57 -0.18 -16.61
CA ALA A 23 -4.87 1.17 -17.06
C ALA A 23 -3.97 1.59 -18.24
N SER A 24 -4.55 2.32 -19.16
CA SER A 24 -3.83 3.03 -20.21
C SER A 24 -3.87 4.56 -20.04
N ASP A 25 -4.42 5.00 -18.92
CA ASP A 25 -4.53 6.39 -18.50
C ASP A 25 -4.11 6.51 -17.03
N ILE A 26 -3.36 7.56 -16.70
CA ILE A 26 -2.78 7.75 -15.38
C ILE A 26 -3.82 8.12 -14.32
N ASP A 27 -4.83 8.92 -14.70
CA ASP A 27 -5.91 9.33 -13.78
C ASP A 27 -6.82 8.13 -13.48
N GLU A 28 -7.11 7.31 -14.49
CA GLU A 28 -7.83 6.07 -14.33
C GLU A 28 -7.08 5.11 -13.39
N HIS A 29 -5.76 4.99 -13.55
CA HIS A 29 -4.93 4.18 -12.68
C HIS A 29 -5.00 4.65 -11.23
N ALA A 30 -4.86 5.94 -10.97
CA ALA A 30 -4.93 6.52 -9.64
C ALA A 30 -6.32 6.32 -8.97
N GLN A 31 -7.42 6.41 -9.73
CA GLN A 31 -8.79 6.29 -9.23
C GLN A 31 -9.19 4.86 -8.86
N ASN A 32 -8.48 3.85 -9.37
CA ASN A 32 -8.82 2.45 -9.13
C ASN A 32 -8.25 1.86 -7.83
N MET A 33 -7.53 2.65 -7.04
CA MET A 33 -7.08 2.25 -5.71
C MET A 33 -8.19 2.48 -4.68
N ALA A 34 -8.84 1.40 -4.25
CA ALA A 34 -10.06 1.51 -3.45
C ALA A 34 -9.82 2.14 -2.07
N GLY A 35 -10.58 3.18 -1.77
CA GLY A 35 -10.51 3.92 -0.50
C GLY A 35 -9.38 4.93 -0.42
N TRP A 36 -8.53 5.05 -1.45
CA TRP A 36 -7.48 6.04 -1.54
C TRP A 36 -7.95 7.24 -2.37
N GLN A 37 -7.38 8.40 -2.09
CA GLN A 37 -7.54 9.62 -2.87
C GLN A 37 -6.13 10.08 -3.27
N VAL A 38 -5.63 9.50 -4.35
CA VAL A 38 -4.28 9.74 -4.83
C VAL A 38 -4.31 10.48 -6.16
N ARG A 39 -3.25 11.24 -6.40
CA ARG A 39 -2.99 11.94 -7.64
C ARG A 39 -1.62 11.54 -8.16
N TYR A 40 -1.56 11.22 -9.44
CA TYR A 40 -0.36 10.89 -10.16
C TYR A 40 -0.13 11.89 -11.29
N ASP A 41 1.08 12.43 -11.38
CA ASP A 41 1.47 13.32 -12.48
C ASP A 41 2.62 12.64 -13.25
N GLN A 42 2.40 12.37 -14.54
CA GLN A 42 3.41 11.75 -15.41
C GLN A 42 4.55 12.73 -15.70
N LEU A 43 5.80 12.26 -15.55
CA LEU A 43 7.01 13.08 -15.73
C LEU A 43 7.74 12.78 -17.06
N THR A 44 7.52 11.61 -17.65
CA THR A 44 8.15 11.19 -18.91
C THR A 44 7.15 11.16 -20.05
N PRO A 45 7.54 11.53 -21.28
CA PRO A 45 6.64 11.43 -22.42
C PRO A 45 6.39 9.97 -22.78
N GLY A 46 5.26 9.72 -23.44
CA GLY A 46 4.87 8.40 -23.92
C GLY A 46 3.53 7.96 -23.37
N ARG A 47 3.05 6.83 -23.91
CA ARG A 47 1.80 6.23 -23.48
C ARG A 47 1.96 5.62 -22.09
N PHE A 48 1.02 5.92 -21.21
CA PHE A 48 0.95 5.28 -19.90
C PHE A 48 0.44 3.84 -20.02
N GLU A 49 1.07 2.94 -19.29
CA GLU A 49 0.60 1.59 -19.05
C GLU A 49 0.87 1.26 -17.59
N GLY A 50 -0.19 0.92 -16.86
CA GLY A 50 -0.14 0.58 -15.44
C GLY A 50 -0.93 -0.68 -15.12
N GLU A 51 -0.49 -1.41 -14.11
CA GLU A 51 -1.22 -2.52 -13.50
C GLU A 51 -1.35 -2.28 -12.01
N LEU A 52 -2.57 -2.39 -11.51
CA LEU A 52 -2.89 -2.36 -10.10
C LEU A 52 -3.46 -3.71 -9.70
N ILE A 53 -2.88 -4.34 -8.67
CA ILE A 53 -3.41 -5.56 -8.08
C ILE A 53 -3.66 -5.28 -6.60
N GLU A 54 -4.89 -5.47 -6.18
CA GLU A 54 -5.33 -5.19 -4.83
C GLU A 54 -5.88 -6.46 -4.16
N PHE A 55 -5.39 -6.74 -2.95
CA PHE A 55 -5.98 -7.71 -2.04
C PHE A 55 -6.53 -6.99 -0.80
N ARG A 56 -7.78 -7.27 -0.44
CA ARG A 56 -8.45 -6.67 0.72
C ARG A 56 -8.88 -7.72 1.72
N ALA A 57 -8.56 -7.49 2.98
CA ALA A 57 -8.97 -8.35 4.08
C ALA A 57 -9.28 -7.50 5.33
N ASP A 58 -10.54 -7.17 5.52
CA ASP A 58 -11.07 -6.38 6.65
C ASP A 58 -10.32 -5.06 6.87
N TRP A 59 -9.41 -5.06 7.83
CA TRP A 59 -8.63 -3.91 8.27
C TRP A 59 -7.25 -3.80 7.58
N MET A 60 -7.01 -4.58 6.54
CA MET A 60 -5.74 -4.62 5.79
C MET A 60 -5.99 -4.57 4.29
N GLN A 61 -5.11 -3.90 3.60
CA GLN A 61 -5.08 -3.82 2.14
C GLN A 61 -3.63 -3.98 1.67
N LEU A 62 -3.42 -4.89 0.72
CA LEU A 62 -2.15 -4.98 -0.01
C LEU A 62 -2.40 -4.52 -1.44
N VAL A 63 -1.49 -3.71 -1.95
CA VAL A 63 -1.59 -3.15 -3.29
C VAL A 63 -0.25 -3.32 -3.99
N ARG A 64 -0.26 -3.87 -5.21
CA ARG A 64 0.89 -3.82 -6.10
C ARG A 64 0.60 -2.84 -7.21
N ASP A 65 1.45 -1.85 -7.33
CA ASP A 65 1.32 -0.74 -8.28
C ASP A 65 2.51 -0.78 -9.23
N ARG A 66 2.26 -1.18 -10.47
CA ARG A 66 3.23 -1.24 -11.55
C ARG A 66 2.93 -0.16 -12.58
N SER A 67 3.98 0.48 -13.08
CA SER A 67 3.83 1.50 -14.11
C SER A 67 5.08 1.61 -14.98
N ASN A 68 4.88 1.93 -16.26
CA ASN A 68 5.95 2.09 -17.24
C ASN A 68 6.56 3.49 -17.27
N GLN A 69 5.85 4.51 -16.75
CA GLN A 69 6.28 5.91 -16.81
C GLN A 69 6.82 6.40 -15.48
N ALA A 70 7.76 7.35 -15.54
CA ALA A 70 8.16 8.10 -14.35
C ALA A 70 7.05 9.06 -13.94
N MET A 71 6.80 9.18 -12.64
CA MET A 71 5.71 10.01 -12.14
C MET A 71 5.97 10.55 -10.74
N THR A 72 5.21 11.58 -10.37
CA THR A 72 5.01 11.93 -8.96
C THR A 72 3.69 11.34 -8.48
N LYS A 73 3.71 10.82 -7.26
CA LYS A 73 2.54 10.25 -6.58
C LYS A 73 2.34 10.99 -5.26
N SER A 74 1.12 11.46 -5.00
CA SER A 74 0.75 12.15 -3.76
C SER A 74 -0.71 11.86 -3.41
N GLY A 75 -1.13 12.18 -2.19
CA GLY A 75 -2.52 12.03 -1.76
C GLY A 75 -2.67 11.46 -0.38
N VAL A 76 -3.78 10.76 -0.17
CA VAL A 76 -4.11 10.12 1.11
C VAL A 76 -4.61 8.69 0.87
N ALA A 77 -4.28 7.80 1.80
CA ALA A 77 -4.92 6.49 1.91
C ALA A 77 -6.25 6.62 2.67
N TRP A 78 -6.93 5.52 2.91
CA TRP A 78 -8.11 5.56 3.75
C TRP A 78 -7.78 6.00 5.19
N LYS A 79 -8.73 6.69 5.82
CA LYS A 79 -8.56 7.34 7.12
C LYS A 79 -8.17 6.33 8.22
N GLY A 80 -7.12 6.64 8.96
CA GLY A 80 -6.61 5.78 10.05
C GLY A 80 -5.77 4.62 9.55
N ALA A 81 -5.25 4.68 8.32
CA ALA A 81 -4.29 3.70 7.82
C ALA A 81 -2.85 4.07 8.22
N ILE A 82 -2.05 3.07 8.51
CA ILE A 82 -0.59 3.14 8.44
C ILE A 82 -0.17 2.41 7.17
N THR A 83 0.65 3.06 6.35
CA THR A 83 1.09 2.53 5.06
C THR A 83 2.56 2.18 5.08
N PHE A 84 2.89 1.06 4.45
CA PHE A 84 4.25 0.58 4.21
C PHE A 84 4.44 0.50 2.70
N SER A 85 5.33 1.30 2.14
CA SER A 85 5.60 1.33 0.71
C SER A 85 6.98 0.73 0.44
N ILE A 86 7.00 -0.31 -0.38
CA ILE A 86 8.16 -1.19 -0.61
C ILE A 86 8.45 -1.22 -2.11
N PRO A 87 9.46 -0.47 -2.61
CA PRO A 87 9.90 -0.64 -3.98
C PRO A 87 10.48 -2.04 -4.19
N LEU A 88 9.86 -2.85 -5.05
CA LEU A 88 10.33 -4.19 -5.39
C LEU A 88 11.37 -4.14 -6.52
N SER A 89 11.08 -3.37 -7.57
CA SER A 89 12.02 -3.05 -8.62
C SER A 89 11.75 -1.66 -9.20
N ALA A 90 12.79 -1.00 -9.70
CA ALA A 90 12.69 0.28 -10.36
C ALA A 90 13.91 0.52 -11.28
N HIS A 91 13.68 1.14 -12.46
CA HIS A 91 14.77 1.53 -13.35
C HIS A 91 15.32 2.92 -12.96
N GLY A 92 15.80 3.04 -11.72
CA GLY A 92 16.36 4.25 -11.19
C GLY A 92 15.92 4.50 -9.73
N PRO A 93 16.38 5.59 -9.13
CA PRO A 93 16.07 5.89 -7.74
C PRO A 93 14.60 6.33 -7.57
N VAL A 94 13.97 5.83 -6.51
CA VAL A 94 12.71 6.34 -5.96
C VAL A 94 13.06 7.42 -4.94
N PHE A 95 12.36 8.55 -4.96
CA PHE A 95 12.54 9.62 -3.98
C PHE A 95 11.26 9.81 -3.15
N CYS A 96 11.42 10.00 -1.84
CA CYS A 96 10.36 10.40 -0.94
C CYS A 96 10.70 11.77 -0.34
N SER A 97 9.88 12.77 -0.55
CA SER A 97 10.11 14.14 -0.06
C SER A 97 11.51 14.67 -0.40
N GLY A 98 12.06 14.26 -1.54
CA GLY A 98 13.39 14.62 -2.03
C GLY A 98 14.54 13.74 -1.49
N HIS A 99 14.26 12.77 -0.63
CA HIS A 99 15.26 11.79 -0.16
C HIS A 99 15.21 10.52 -1.01
N PRO A 100 16.36 10.00 -1.48
CA PRO A 100 16.38 8.74 -2.20
C PRO A 100 16.02 7.58 -1.26
N ILE A 101 15.19 6.69 -1.76
CA ILE A 101 14.89 5.41 -1.12
C ILE A 101 15.75 4.36 -1.82
N HIS A 102 16.72 3.82 -1.07
CA HIS A 102 17.61 2.77 -1.55
C HIS A 102 17.15 1.41 -1.04
N GLU A 103 17.39 0.36 -1.78
CA GLU A 103 17.22 -0.99 -1.27
C GLU A 103 18.14 -1.25 -0.06
N PRO A 104 17.66 -1.93 0.95
CA PRO A 104 16.36 -2.58 1.17
C PRO A 104 15.32 -1.68 1.87
N SER A 105 15.35 -0.38 1.69
CA SER A 105 14.52 0.55 2.44
C SER A 105 13.03 0.45 2.09
N MET A 106 12.20 0.60 3.09
CA MET A 106 10.76 0.76 3.01
C MET A 106 10.37 2.11 3.60
N LEU A 107 9.30 2.68 3.07
CA LEU A 107 8.75 3.92 3.58
C LEU A 107 7.52 3.62 4.42
N VAL A 108 7.47 4.16 5.62
CA VAL A 108 6.28 4.10 6.49
C VAL A 108 5.69 5.49 6.60
N ALA A 109 4.37 5.60 6.46
CA ALA A 109 3.66 6.87 6.55
C ALA A 109 2.25 6.69 7.12
N HIS A 110 1.74 7.75 7.78
CA HIS A 110 0.32 7.84 8.10
C HIS A 110 -0.49 8.08 6.82
N GLY A 111 -1.57 7.31 6.65
CA GLY A 111 -2.37 7.35 5.44
C GLY A 111 -3.10 8.66 5.20
N ASP A 112 -3.33 9.47 6.23
CA ASP A 112 -3.97 10.78 6.14
C ASP A 112 -3.06 11.87 5.55
N ASN A 113 -1.76 11.57 5.37
CA ASN A 113 -0.78 12.49 4.79
C ASN A 113 0.39 11.72 4.16
N LEU A 114 0.14 11.12 3.00
CA LEU A 114 1.18 10.41 2.27
C LEU A 114 2.23 11.41 1.75
N PRO A 115 3.52 11.10 1.93
CA PRO A 115 4.57 11.91 1.36
C PRO A 115 4.56 11.83 -0.17
N GLU A 116 4.98 12.89 -0.84
CA GLU A 116 5.18 12.83 -2.28
C GLU A 116 6.29 11.84 -2.62
N LEU A 117 5.99 10.89 -3.49
CA LEU A 117 6.95 10.00 -4.11
C LEU A 117 7.25 10.46 -5.54
N SER A 118 8.54 10.55 -5.88
CA SER A 118 8.97 10.65 -7.28
C SER A 118 9.55 9.31 -7.68
N THR A 119 8.95 8.70 -8.68
CA THR A 119 9.26 7.34 -9.13
C THR A 119 9.90 7.37 -10.52
N PRO A 120 10.87 6.49 -10.80
CA PRO A 120 11.41 6.33 -12.14
C PRO A 120 10.47 5.56 -13.06
N GLN A 121 10.87 5.38 -14.33
CA GLN A 121 10.18 4.45 -15.22
C GLN A 121 10.28 3.01 -14.73
N HIS A 122 9.32 2.18 -15.13
CA HIS A 122 9.25 0.75 -14.82
C HIS A 122 9.30 0.47 -13.30
N LEU A 123 8.44 1.16 -12.56
CA LEU A 123 8.27 0.92 -11.14
C LEU A 123 7.45 -0.35 -10.89
N ASP A 124 7.85 -1.10 -9.87
CA ASP A 124 7.07 -2.14 -9.21
C ASP A 124 7.07 -1.84 -7.71
N LEU A 125 5.95 -1.40 -7.19
CA LEU A 125 5.79 -0.94 -5.80
C LEU A 125 4.75 -1.80 -5.09
N LEU A 126 5.14 -2.39 -3.95
CA LEU A 126 4.20 -3.03 -3.03
C LEU A 126 3.82 -2.05 -1.93
N GLY A 127 2.54 -1.85 -1.73
CA GLY A 127 1.95 -1.12 -0.62
C GLY A 127 1.22 -2.06 0.33
N VAL A 128 1.43 -1.88 1.64
CA VAL A 128 0.63 -2.51 2.69
C VAL A 128 -0.01 -1.39 3.49
N ALA A 129 -1.34 -1.39 3.61
CA ALA A 129 -2.07 -0.45 4.45
C ALA A 129 -2.81 -1.21 5.55
N ILE A 130 -2.66 -0.79 6.79
CA ILE A 130 -3.22 -1.45 7.98
C ILE A 130 -3.92 -0.42 8.84
N ASP A 131 -5.07 -0.79 9.40
CA ASP A 131 -5.77 0.04 10.38
C ASP A 131 -4.88 0.29 11.61
N GLU A 132 -4.67 1.56 11.92
CA GLU A 132 -3.79 2.02 12.99
C GLU A 132 -4.19 1.43 14.35
N ARG A 133 -5.49 1.43 14.67
CA ARG A 133 -5.99 0.93 15.95
C ARG A 133 -5.76 -0.57 16.09
N THR A 134 -5.95 -1.30 14.99
CA THR A 134 -5.71 -2.75 14.97
C THR A 134 -4.24 -3.05 15.18
N LEU A 135 -3.35 -2.32 14.53
CA LEU A 135 -1.90 -2.47 14.70
C LEU A 135 -1.48 -2.13 16.14
N GLU A 136 -1.99 -1.04 16.73
CA GLU A 136 -1.75 -0.68 18.14
C GLU A 136 -2.21 -1.77 19.10
N GLN A 137 -3.42 -2.31 18.92
CA GLN A 137 -3.94 -3.39 19.76
C GLN A 137 -3.06 -4.64 19.71
N VAL A 138 -2.51 -4.98 18.56
CA VAL A 138 -1.62 -6.14 18.43
C VAL A 138 -0.29 -5.87 19.14
N LEU A 139 0.28 -4.67 18.98
CA LEU A 139 1.49 -4.25 19.69
C LEU A 139 1.32 -4.30 21.21
N GLU A 140 0.21 -3.77 21.73
CA GLU A 140 -0.12 -3.82 23.16
C GLU A 140 -0.23 -5.25 23.69
N ARG A 141 -0.90 -6.16 22.95
CA ARG A 141 -1.02 -7.58 23.33
C ARG A 141 0.33 -8.30 23.38
N GLN A 142 1.29 -7.86 22.59
CA GLN A 142 2.66 -8.37 22.64
C GLN A 142 3.52 -7.75 23.74
N GLY A 143 2.94 -6.88 24.57
CA GLY A 143 3.64 -6.19 25.65
C GLY A 143 4.55 -5.06 25.16
N SER A 144 4.37 -4.61 23.94
CA SER A 144 5.07 -3.44 23.42
C SER A 144 4.54 -2.18 24.09
N HIS A 145 5.45 -1.35 24.59
CA HIS A 145 5.11 -0.01 25.09
C HIS A 145 5.11 1.04 23.98
N PHE A 146 5.37 0.61 22.78
CA PHE A 146 5.44 1.44 21.59
C PHE A 146 4.03 1.84 21.13
N ARG A 147 3.84 3.14 20.83
CA ARG A 147 2.62 3.68 20.26
C ARG A 147 2.89 4.23 18.87
N ILE A 148 2.04 3.91 17.94
CA ILE A 148 2.15 4.41 16.56
C ILE A 148 2.05 5.94 16.52
N THR A 149 1.26 6.53 17.41
CA THR A 149 1.15 7.99 17.58
C THR A 149 2.47 8.67 17.93
N ASP A 150 3.42 7.96 18.52
CA ASP A 150 4.75 8.46 18.87
C ASP A 150 5.73 8.44 17.68
N LEU A 151 5.34 7.79 16.57
CA LEU A 151 6.13 7.76 15.35
C LEU A 151 6.09 9.08 14.59
N PRO A 152 7.17 9.43 13.91
CA PRO A 152 7.13 10.47 12.89
C PRO A 152 6.06 10.16 11.83
N LYS A 153 5.41 11.19 11.29
CA LYS A 153 4.36 11.02 10.25
C LYS A 153 4.84 10.29 9.00
N CYS A 154 6.14 10.34 8.74
CA CYS A 154 6.79 9.61 7.67
C CYS A 154 8.23 9.30 8.06
N TYR A 155 8.65 8.06 7.87
CA TYR A 155 10.00 7.61 8.16
C TYR A 155 10.40 6.43 7.28
N ARG A 156 11.69 6.11 7.27
CA ARG A 156 12.27 5.04 6.47
C ARG A 156 12.77 3.92 7.36
N LEU A 157 12.46 2.68 6.97
CA LEU A 157 12.97 1.46 7.59
C LEU A 157 13.83 0.69 6.59
N GLY A 158 14.83 -0.04 7.09
CA GLY A 158 15.65 -0.94 6.29
C GLY A 158 15.56 -2.36 6.86
N ASN A 159 14.89 -3.25 6.13
CA ASN A 159 14.84 -4.67 6.45
C ASN A 159 14.67 -5.49 5.17
N SER A 160 15.79 -6.09 4.71
CA SER A 160 15.82 -6.86 3.48
C SER A 160 15.01 -8.17 3.56
N THR A 161 15.00 -8.81 4.73
CA THR A 161 14.28 -10.07 4.94
C THR A 161 12.79 -9.85 4.82
N VAL A 162 12.21 -8.96 5.61
CA VAL A 162 10.78 -8.65 5.58
C VAL A 162 10.33 -8.17 4.19
N ARG A 163 11.15 -7.33 3.52
CA ARG A 163 10.88 -6.91 2.14
C ARG A 163 10.73 -8.11 1.21
N THR A 164 11.67 -9.05 1.27
CA THR A 164 11.67 -10.23 0.39
C THR A 164 10.48 -11.14 0.70
N GLU A 165 10.19 -11.38 1.97
CA GLU A 165 9.10 -12.25 2.40
C GLU A 165 7.72 -11.68 2.02
N LEU A 166 7.50 -10.38 2.21
CA LEU A 166 6.27 -9.71 1.76
C LEU A 166 6.12 -9.75 0.24
N ALA A 167 7.22 -9.55 -0.50
CA ALA A 167 7.19 -9.63 -1.95
C ALA A 167 6.82 -11.05 -2.43
N MET A 168 7.43 -12.08 -1.85
CA MET A 168 7.13 -13.49 -2.18
C MET A 168 5.69 -13.86 -1.82
N LEU A 169 5.21 -13.45 -0.65
CA LEU A 169 3.82 -13.65 -0.25
C LEU A 169 2.86 -13.03 -1.25
N PHE A 170 3.12 -11.81 -1.69
CA PHE A 170 2.25 -11.12 -2.64
C PHE A 170 2.29 -11.74 -4.04
N GLU A 171 3.45 -12.17 -4.51
CA GLU A 171 3.56 -12.92 -5.77
C GLU A 171 2.71 -14.20 -5.72
N GLU A 172 2.78 -14.94 -4.64
CA GLU A 172 1.98 -16.16 -4.45
C GLU A 172 0.48 -15.84 -4.45
N LEU A 173 0.06 -14.81 -3.69
CA LEU A 173 -1.34 -14.38 -3.63
C LEU A 173 -1.91 -13.93 -4.98
N THR A 174 -1.07 -13.37 -5.84
CA THR A 174 -1.48 -12.81 -7.13
C THR A 174 -1.19 -13.71 -8.31
N SER A 175 -0.66 -14.91 -8.07
CA SER A 175 -0.48 -15.92 -9.11
C SER A 175 -1.85 -16.24 -9.74
N SER A 176 -1.89 -16.27 -11.09
CA SER A 176 -3.13 -16.33 -11.88
C SER A 176 -3.74 -17.74 -11.92
N ASP A 177 -3.73 -18.48 -10.83
CA ASP A 177 -4.33 -19.82 -10.76
C ASP A 177 -5.76 -19.70 -10.22
N GLN A 178 -6.74 -20.25 -10.97
CA GLN A 178 -8.16 -20.32 -10.54
C GLN A 178 -8.32 -21.02 -9.18
N ALA A 179 -7.43 -21.94 -8.84
CA ALA A 179 -7.43 -22.59 -7.54
C ALA A 179 -7.16 -21.60 -6.39
N HIS A 180 -6.31 -20.61 -6.60
CA HIS A 180 -6.02 -19.55 -5.62
C HIS A 180 -7.24 -18.65 -5.37
N ASP A 181 -7.95 -18.25 -6.42
CA ASP A 181 -9.16 -17.42 -6.27
C ASP A 181 -10.23 -18.14 -5.41
N VAL A 182 -10.37 -19.45 -5.59
CA VAL A 182 -11.28 -20.27 -4.77
C VAL A 182 -10.81 -20.31 -3.30
N LEU A 183 -9.52 -20.51 -3.06
CA LEU A 183 -8.96 -20.54 -1.70
C LEU A 183 -9.11 -19.20 -0.99
N LEU A 184 -8.89 -18.08 -1.67
CA LEU A 184 -9.07 -16.75 -1.12
C LEU A 184 -10.55 -16.41 -0.83
N GLY A 185 -11.48 -17.17 -1.38
CA GLY A 185 -12.91 -17.14 -1.00
C GLY A 185 -13.15 -17.55 0.45
N TYR A 186 -12.27 -18.39 1.04
CA TYR A 186 -12.43 -18.84 2.42
C TYR A 186 -11.91 -17.80 3.42
N ASP A 187 -12.75 -17.46 4.38
CA ASP A 187 -12.44 -16.49 5.43
C ASP A 187 -11.23 -16.90 6.30
N SER A 188 -11.06 -18.19 6.55
CA SER A 188 -9.91 -18.73 7.27
C SER A 188 -8.58 -18.49 6.55
N ILE A 189 -8.58 -18.59 5.23
CA ILE A 189 -7.39 -18.33 4.41
C ILE A 189 -7.04 -16.83 4.45
N ARG A 190 -8.04 -15.94 4.24
CA ARG A 190 -7.82 -14.49 4.33
C ARG A 190 -7.30 -14.07 5.70
N ARG A 191 -7.82 -14.66 6.78
CA ARG A 191 -7.29 -14.43 8.13
C ARG A 191 -5.85 -14.89 8.29
N GLY A 192 -5.51 -16.07 7.77
CA GLY A 192 -4.12 -16.57 7.81
C GLY A 192 -3.15 -15.65 7.08
N ILE A 193 -3.51 -15.17 5.89
CA ILE A 193 -2.70 -14.19 5.13
C ILE A 193 -2.50 -12.91 5.96
N ARG A 194 -3.58 -12.37 6.49
CA ARG A 194 -3.57 -11.17 7.32
C ARG A 194 -2.66 -11.30 8.54
N ASP A 195 -2.72 -12.46 9.20
CA ASP A 195 -1.89 -12.75 10.38
C ASP A 195 -0.40 -12.84 10.00
N VAL A 196 -0.08 -13.46 8.87
CA VAL A 196 1.30 -13.52 8.34
C VAL A 196 1.83 -12.12 7.99
N VAL A 197 1.06 -11.30 7.27
CA VAL A 197 1.45 -9.92 6.95
C VAL A 197 1.65 -9.10 8.23
N MET A 198 0.76 -9.26 9.23
CA MET A 198 0.89 -8.59 10.52
C MET A 198 2.19 -8.97 11.23
N LEU A 199 2.58 -10.25 11.22
CA LEU A 199 3.85 -10.69 11.83
C LEU A 199 5.04 -9.98 11.19
N HIS A 200 5.09 -9.91 9.85
CA HIS A 200 6.16 -9.19 9.15
C HIS A 200 6.17 -7.69 9.48
N VAL A 201 4.98 -7.07 9.58
CA VAL A 201 4.87 -5.65 9.95
C VAL A 201 5.36 -5.41 11.38
N LEU A 202 5.06 -6.30 12.32
CA LEU A 202 5.53 -6.19 13.70
C LEU A 202 7.06 -6.27 13.81
N GLU A 203 7.71 -7.08 12.98
CA GLU A 203 9.17 -7.12 12.88
C GLU A 203 9.77 -5.79 12.38
N LEU A 204 9.00 -5.02 11.59
CA LEU A 204 9.42 -3.72 11.08
C LEU A 204 9.27 -2.59 12.09
N VAL A 205 8.23 -2.64 12.90
CA VAL A 205 7.86 -1.56 13.83
C VAL A 205 8.65 -1.64 15.14
N ALA A 206 9.54 -2.63 15.31
CA ALA A 206 10.43 -2.72 16.47
C ALA A 206 11.30 -1.46 16.63
N PRO A 207 11.47 -0.95 17.83
CA PRO A 207 11.70 0.47 18.15
C PRO A 207 13.13 0.98 18.01
N ASP A 208 13.83 0.71 16.95
CA ASP A 208 15.08 1.42 16.68
C ASP A 208 14.78 2.71 15.92
N HIS A 209 14.96 3.81 16.61
CA HIS A 209 14.69 5.21 16.29
C HIS A 209 14.96 5.57 14.82
N ALA A 210 13.95 5.39 13.96
CA ALA A 210 14.03 5.88 12.60
C ALA A 210 13.88 7.43 12.62
N PRO A 211 14.83 8.19 12.10
CA PRO A 211 14.67 9.64 12.03
C PRO A 211 13.56 10.02 11.05
N PRO A 212 12.77 11.07 11.33
CA PRO A 212 11.72 11.52 10.44
C PRO A 212 12.30 11.97 9.09
N LEU A 213 11.60 11.63 8.00
CA LEU A 213 11.90 12.16 6.67
C LEU A 213 11.19 13.51 6.48
N ASN A 214 11.92 14.58 6.72
CA ASN A 214 11.45 15.94 6.43
C ASN A 214 11.79 16.32 4.98
N PRO A 215 10.95 17.12 4.29
CA PRO A 215 11.24 17.58 2.95
C PRO A 215 12.62 18.24 2.86
N THR A 216 13.41 17.87 1.85
CA THR A 216 14.72 18.49 1.61
C THR A 216 14.56 19.98 1.27
N ALA A 217 15.64 20.77 1.41
CA ALA A 217 15.64 22.18 1.04
C ALA A 217 15.25 22.37 -0.45
N ARG A 218 15.75 21.50 -1.34
CA ARG A 218 15.40 21.49 -2.76
C ARG A 218 13.91 21.23 -2.98
N LYS A 219 13.32 20.24 -2.29
CA LYS A 219 11.90 19.93 -2.36
C LYS A 219 11.06 21.13 -1.91
N ARG A 220 11.40 21.75 -0.77
CA ARG A 220 10.71 22.97 -0.28
C ARG A 220 10.75 24.14 -1.25
N MET A 221 11.86 24.30 -2.01
CA MET A 221 11.94 25.34 -3.06
C MET A 221 11.01 25.04 -4.24
N VAL A 222 10.97 23.78 -4.67
CA VAL A 222 10.09 23.34 -5.77
C VAL A 222 8.62 23.51 -5.38
N ASP A 223 8.24 23.15 -4.17
CA ASP A 223 6.86 23.28 -3.68
C ASP A 223 6.42 24.75 -3.68
N ARG A 224 7.26 25.67 -3.15
CA ARG A 224 6.98 27.12 -3.20
C ARG A 224 6.87 27.70 -4.63
N ALA A 225 7.54 27.12 -5.60
CA ALA A 225 7.45 27.57 -6.98
C ALA A 225 6.18 27.06 -7.70
N ARG A 226 5.49 26.09 -7.11
CA ARG A 226 4.21 25.54 -7.61
C ARG A 226 2.98 26.20 -6.98
N GLU A 227 3.15 26.90 -5.84
CA GLU A 227 2.12 27.74 -5.19
C GLU A 227 1.95 29.10 -5.91
#